data_887014ac72b4a11c9e46c9861b0dea91
#
_entry.id   887014ac72b4a11c9e46c9861b0dea91
#
_cell.length_a   1.000
_cell.length_b   1.000
_cell.length_c   1.000
_cell.angle_alpha   90.00
_cell.angle_beta   90.00
_cell.angle_gamma   90.00
#
_symmetry.space_group_name_H-M   'P 1'
#
loop_
_entity.id
_entity.type
_entity.pdbx_description
1 polymer ?
#
loop_
_entity_poly.entity_id
_entity_poly.type
_entity_poly.pdbx_seq_one_letter_code
_entity_poly.pdbx_strand_id
1 'polypeptide(L)'
;MTIKNFKIMPLLLLVIIGFSFQIGFVLENNVYGIKYWCDENILVCNGDEGDDQITGNDNNNIIYGWTGNDYLRGMAGDDVILGAEGSDTIIGDTSSDVFNVNDHGKDVLIGGAGDDILMGYNGSDDIYGGPGDDWLRDFGPRNSDELNNFHGEEGNDLLVGSRSTDNFNCGEGVDVVLNFNSTQGDKSQSTCEIVIKEKFNESQNNQEYLAFAPLDNGTMNLGKE
;
A
#
# COMPACT_ATOMS: atom_id res chain seq x y z
N MET A 1 -42.62 -22.93 -3.11
CA MET A 1 -41.62 -21.86 -2.86
C MET A 1 -41.47 -21.73 -1.36
N THR A 2 -40.47 -22.41 -0.79
CA THR A 2 -40.36 -22.62 0.66
C THR A 2 -39.22 -21.74 1.17
N ILE A 3 -39.54 -20.69 1.88
CA ILE A 3 -38.58 -19.80 2.53
C ILE A 3 -38.09 -20.52 3.77
N LYS A 4 -36.86 -21.00 3.76
CA LYS A 4 -36.22 -21.64 4.92
C LYS A 4 -35.52 -20.59 5.76
N ASN A 5 -36.08 -20.43 6.97
CA ASN A 5 -35.41 -20.02 8.22
C ASN A 5 -34.52 -18.79 8.22
N PHE A 6 -35.12 -17.62 8.29
CA PHE A 6 -34.48 -16.44 8.90
C PHE A 6 -34.42 -16.66 10.42
N LYS A 7 -33.24 -16.92 10.97
CA LYS A 7 -32.97 -16.73 12.40
C LYS A 7 -32.74 -15.25 12.65
N ILE A 8 -33.82 -14.56 12.96
CA ILE A 8 -33.70 -13.20 13.52
C ILE A 8 -33.26 -13.37 14.98
N MET A 9 -31.99 -13.10 15.27
CA MET A 9 -31.57 -12.85 16.65
C MET A 9 -32.29 -11.59 17.15
N PRO A 10 -32.85 -11.59 18.36
CA PRO A 10 -33.68 -10.48 18.84
C PRO A 10 -32.83 -9.22 19.06
N LEU A 11 -33.14 -8.20 18.29
CA LEU A 11 -32.60 -6.83 18.31
C LEU A 11 -32.99 -6.06 19.59
N LEU A 12 -33.12 -6.70 20.73
CA LEU A 12 -33.75 -6.07 21.89
C LEU A 12 -32.84 -5.87 23.13
N LEU A 13 -31.52 -5.96 23.02
CA LEU A 13 -30.68 -5.78 24.19
C LEU A 13 -29.45 -4.86 24.03
N LEU A 14 -29.42 -3.94 23.09
CA LEU A 14 -28.26 -3.07 22.84
C LEU A 14 -28.58 -1.57 22.76
N VAL A 15 -29.65 -1.11 23.38
CA VAL A 15 -30.05 0.32 23.37
C VAL A 15 -29.68 1.06 24.68
N ILE A 16 -28.80 0.53 25.54
CA ILE A 16 -28.52 1.18 26.85
C ILE A 16 -27.04 1.63 27.01
N ILE A 17 -26.22 1.56 26.04
CA ILE A 17 -24.89 2.19 26.15
C ILE A 17 -24.67 3.00 24.89
N GLY A 18 -24.66 4.33 25.00
CA GLY A 18 -24.60 5.28 23.89
C GLY A 18 -23.30 5.24 23.08
N PHE A 19 -23.01 4.11 22.49
CA PHE A 19 -22.04 3.94 21.43
C PHE A 19 -22.81 3.76 20.12
N SER A 20 -22.66 4.67 19.19
CA SER A 20 -23.10 4.48 17.83
C SER A 20 -22.23 3.41 17.16
N PHE A 21 -22.56 2.14 17.39
CA PHE A 21 -22.05 1.08 16.55
C PHE A 21 -22.73 1.20 15.20
N GLN A 22 -22.00 1.63 14.20
CA GLN A 22 -22.38 1.33 12.80
C GLN A 22 -22.21 -0.18 12.63
N ILE A 23 -23.33 -0.90 12.77
CA ILE A 23 -23.36 -2.35 12.51
C ILE A 23 -23.27 -2.50 11.00
N GLY A 24 -22.08 -2.79 10.49
CA GLY A 24 -21.95 -3.39 9.18
C GLY A 24 -22.74 -4.69 9.20
N PHE A 25 -23.73 -4.84 8.31
CA PHE A 25 -24.43 -6.09 8.14
C PHE A 25 -23.47 -7.10 7.53
N VAL A 26 -22.91 -7.99 8.34
CA VAL A 26 -22.27 -9.21 7.84
C VAL A 26 -23.39 -10.12 7.34
N LEU A 27 -23.58 -10.17 6.03
CA LEU A 27 -24.33 -11.22 5.37
C LEU A 27 -23.42 -12.44 5.29
N GLU A 28 -23.64 -13.43 6.13
CA GLU A 28 -22.97 -14.74 6.02
C GLU A 28 -23.09 -15.26 4.57
N ASN A 29 -21.94 -15.53 3.93
CA ASN A 29 -21.72 -16.05 2.58
C ASN A 29 -21.72 -15.03 1.42
N ASN A 30 -21.34 -13.81 1.59
CA ASN A 30 -20.92 -12.98 0.47
C ASN A 30 -19.38 -12.84 0.45
N VAL A 31 -18.80 -13.37 -0.60
CA VAL A 31 -17.41 -13.13 -1.08
C VAL A 31 -17.27 -11.67 -1.58
N TYR A 32 -17.96 -10.73 -0.99
CA TYR A 32 -17.88 -9.32 -1.33
C TYR A 32 -17.21 -8.61 -0.15
N GLY A 33 -16.05 -8.09 -0.39
CA GLY A 33 -15.32 -7.28 0.56
C GLY A 33 -16.12 -6.08 1.06
N ILE A 34 -15.69 -5.56 2.17
CA ILE A 34 -16.31 -4.38 2.76
C ILE A 34 -15.73 -3.11 2.14
N LYS A 35 -16.54 -2.07 2.12
CA LYS A 35 -16.12 -0.74 1.73
C LYS A 35 -16.49 0.25 2.81
N TYR A 36 -15.50 0.85 3.45
CA TYR A 36 -15.75 1.87 4.45
C TYR A 36 -14.59 2.86 4.63
N TRP A 37 -14.90 3.96 5.30
CA TRP A 37 -13.96 4.97 5.75
C TRP A 37 -13.79 4.83 7.25
N CYS A 38 -12.57 4.89 7.73
CA CYS A 38 -12.32 4.93 9.17
C CYS A 38 -12.92 6.21 9.75
N ASP A 39 -13.71 6.06 10.80
CA ASP A 39 -14.25 7.23 11.52
C ASP A 39 -13.08 8.02 12.14
N GLU A 40 -13.20 9.34 12.21
CA GLU A 40 -12.16 10.23 12.77
C GLU A 40 -11.73 9.89 14.21
N ASN A 41 -12.50 9.07 14.93
CA ASN A 41 -12.18 8.56 16.26
C ASN A 41 -11.73 7.09 16.27
N ILE A 42 -11.67 6.42 15.10
CA ILE A 42 -11.27 5.03 14.97
C ILE A 42 -9.84 4.99 14.41
N LEU A 43 -8.91 4.54 15.24
CA LEU A 43 -7.51 4.39 14.84
C LEU A 43 -7.21 3.02 14.22
N VAL A 44 -8.09 2.02 14.40
CA VAL A 44 -7.89 0.66 13.89
C VAL A 44 -9.05 0.28 12.98
N CYS A 45 -8.74 -0.03 11.73
CA CYS A 45 -9.69 -0.39 10.69
C CYS A 45 -9.39 -1.81 10.21
N ASN A 46 -10.41 -2.67 10.13
CA ASN A 46 -10.21 -4.06 9.77
C ASN A 46 -11.10 -4.44 8.59
N GLY A 47 -10.51 -5.11 7.61
CA GLY A 47 -11.20 -5.85 6.58
C GLY A 47 -11.79 -7.18 7.08
N ASP A 48 -12.13 -8.04 6.16
CA ASP A 48 -12.62 -9.41 6.41
C ASP A 48 -11.98 -10.45 5.46
N GLU A 49 -12.70 -11.45 4.99
CA GLU A 49 -12.17 -12.50 4.11
C GLU A 49 -12.36 -12.19 2.61
N GLY A 50 -12.75 -11.00 2.23
CA GLY A 50 -13.04 -10.64 0.83
C GLY A 50 -12.23 -9.45 0.34
N ASP A 51 -12.31 -9.14 -0.94
CA ASP A 51 -11.63 -7.99 -1.53
C ASP A 51 -12.19 -6.68 -0.96
N ASP A 52 -11.47 -6.06 -0.05
CA ASP A 52 -11.91 -4.91 0.73
C ASP A 52 -11.48 -3.57 0.12
N GLN A 53 -12.20 -2.52 0.42
CA GLN A 53 -11.78 -1.15 0.15
C GLN A 53 -11.86 -0.32 1.42
N ILE A 54 -10.72 -0.07 2.04
CA ILE A 54 -10.61 0.65 3.31
C ILE A 54 -9.84 1.96 3.10
N THR A 55 -10.37 3.03 3.64
CA THR A 55 -9.71 4.33 3.63
C THR A 55 -9.64 4.88 5.05
N GLY A 56 -8.46 5.23 5.49
CA GLY A 56 -8.17 5.87 6.76
C GLY A 56 -8.70 7.31 6.85
N ASN A 57 -8.07 8.09 7.68
CA ASN A 57 -8.39 9.50 7.90
C ASN A 57 -7.09 10.28 8.16
N ASP A 58 -7.18 11.56 8.52
CA ASP A 58 -5.99 12.41 8.73
C ASP A 58 -5.26 12.16 10.07
N ASN A 59 -5.52 11.04 10.77
CA ASN A 59 -4.80 10.65 11.98
C ASN A 59 -4.02 9.37 11.72
N ASN A 60 -3.06 9.07 12.59
CA ASN A 60 -2.29 7.82 12.55
C ASN A 60 -3.23 6.61 12.65
N ASN A 61 -3.40 5.87 11.58
CA ASN A 61 -4.29 4.71 11.49
C ASN A 61 -3.51 3.39 11.55
N ILE A 62 -4.20 2.33 11.92
CA ILE A 62 -3.76 0.95 11.74
C ILE A 62 -4.83 0.26 10.88
N ILE A 63 -4.45 -0.20 9.69
CA ILE A 63 -5.37 -0.81 8.72
C ILE A 63 -4.94 -2.23 8.46
N TYR A 64 -5.88 -3.18 8.52
CA TYR A 64 -5.68 -4.59 8.19
C TYR A 64 -6.63 -4.98 7.06
N GLY A 65 -6.10 -5.54 5.95
CA GLY A 65 -6.89 -6.14 4.86
C GLY A 65 -7.41 -7.51 5.25
N TRP A 66 -6.56 -8.40 5.68
CA TRP A 66 -6.71 -9.83 6.01
C TRP A 66 -6.54 -10.74 4.81
N THR A 67 -7.59 -11.21 4.19
CA THR A 67 -7.54 -12.11 3.03
C THR A 67 -8.41 -11.56 1.91
N GLY A 68 -7.93 -11.62 0.71
CA GLY A 68 -8.58 -11.02 -0.47
C GLY A 68 -7.60 -10.10 -1.18
N ASN A 69 -8.01 -9.53 -2.29
CA ASN A 69 -7.21 -8.54 -2.99
C ASN A 69 -7.72 -7.15 -2.60
N ASP A 70 -7.05 -6.55 -1.64
CA ASP A 70 -7.54 -5.39 -0.93
C ASP A 70 -7.05 -4.07 -1.54
N TYR A 71 -7.83 -3.02 -1.37
CA TYR A 71 -7.44 -1.65 -1.67
C TYR A 71 -7.45 -0.83 -0.37
N LEU A 72 -6.25 -0.58 0.17
CA LEU A 72 -6.05 0.04 1.46
C LEU A 72 -5.38 1.41 1.29
N ARG A 73 -5.87 2.42 2.00
CA ARG A 73 -5.30 3.77 1.98
C ARG A 73 -5.26 4.37 3.38
N GLY A 74 -4.09 4.89 3.78
CA GLY A 74 -3.90 5.58 5.06
C GLY A 74 -4.52 6.97 5.08
N MET A 75 -4.16 7.81 4.18
CA MET A 75 -4.47 9.24 4.00
C MET A 75 -3.33 10.12 4.53
N ALA A 76 -3.50 10.82 5.62
CA ALA A 76 -2.48 11.63 6.27
C ALA A 76 -2.21 11.08 7.68
N GLY A 77 -1.03 11.36 8.23
CA GLY A 77 -0.60 10.83 9.53
C GLY A 77 0.36 9.65 9.38
N ASP A 78 0.97 9.25 10.48
CA ASP A 78 1.87 8.09 10.48
C ASP A 78 1.03 6.80 10.52
N ASP A 79 0.88 6.12 9.40
CA ASP A 79 -0.01 4.97 9.25
C ASP A 79 0.75 3.64 9.31
N VAL A 80 0.07 2.60 9.75
CA VAL A 80 0.52 1.21 9.65
C VAL A 80 -0.53 0.43 8.88
N ILE A 81 -0.17 -0.05 7.70
CA ILE A 81 -1.10 -0.74 6.79
C ILE A 81 -0.57 -2.13 6.47
N LEU A 82 -1.40 -3.14 6.65
CA LEU A 82 -1.10 -4.54 6.41
C LEU A 82 -2.14 -5.13 5.46
N GLY A 83 -1.72 -5.59 4.27
CA GLY A 83 -2.55 -6.32 3.30
C GLY A 83 -2.86 -7.73 3.82
N ALA A 84 -1.90 -8.53 3.96
CA ALA A 84 -1.78 -9.89 4.49
C ALA A 84 -1.86 -10.98 3.41
N GLU A 85 -2.98 -11.67 3.13
CA GLU A 85 -3.06 -12.69 2.07
C GLU A 85 -3.83 -12.15 0.86
N GLY A 86 -3.23 -12.16 -0.30
CA GLY A 86 -3.85 -11.71 -1.56
C GLY A 86 -2.94 -10.77 -2.34
N SER A 87 -3.42 -10.26 -3.45
CA SER A 87 -2.70 -9.26 -4.22
C SER A 87 -3.28 -7.89 -3.92
N ASP A 88 -2.59 -7.16 -3.05
CA ASP A 88 -3.10 -5.97 -2.43
C ASP A 88 -2.61 -4.68 -3.12
N THR A 89 -3.38 -3.63 -2.99
CA THR A 89 -2.95 -2.28 -3.34
C THR A 89 -2.97 -1.42 -2.10
N ILE A 90 -1.79 -1.01 -1.64
CA ILE A 90 -1.58 -0.25 -0.41
C ILE A 90 -1.03 1.12 -0.74
N ILE A 91 -1.65 2.15 -0.20
CA ILE A 91 -1.26 3.55 -0.39
C ILE A 91 -1.14 4.19 1.00
N GLY A 92 0.04 4.71 1.34
CA GLY A 92 0.25 5.47 2.55
C GLY A 92 -0.50 6.80 2.48
N ASP A 93 0.10 7.79 1.93
CA ASP A 93 -0.46 9.13 1.77
C ASP A 93 -1.28 9.35 0.50
N THR A 94 -1.90 10.49 0.37
CA THR A 94 -2.63 10.88 -0.85
C THR A 94 -1.76 11.66 -1.83
N SER A 95 -1.92 11.39 -3.12
CA SER A 95 -1.23 12.10 -4.20
C SER A 95 -1.60 13.59 -4.32
N SER A 96 -2.70 14.02 -3.67
CA SER A 96 -3.16 15.42 -3.73
C SER A 96 -2.35 16.36 -2.85
N ASP A 97 -1.61 15.83 -1.91
CA ASP A 97 -0.93 16.58 -0.86
C ASP A 97 0.52 16.95 -1.21
N VAL A 98 0.96 16.70 -2.45
CA VAL A 98 2.29 17.12 -2.99
C VAL A 98 2.59 18.62 -2.72
N PHE A 99 1.60 19.41 -2.38
CA PHE A 99 1.72 20.84 -2.05
C PHE A 99 1.49 21.17 -0.57
N ASN A 100 1.01 20.22 0.23
CA ASN A 100 0.77 20.43 1.66
C ASN A 100 1.89 19.81 2.49
N VAL A 101 3.01 20.52 2.56
CA VAL A 101 4.24 20.10 3.26
C VAL A 101 4.10 19.86 4.78
N ASN A 102 2.89 19.92 5.32
CA ASN A 102 2.66 19.72 6.75
C ASN A 102 1.95 18.39 7.07
N ASP A 103 1.67 17.57 6.07
CA ASP A 103 0.81 16.38 6.18
C ASP A 103 1.51 15.11 5.68
N HIS A 104 2.83 15.06 5.86
CA HIS A 104 3.64 13.93 5.46
C HIS A 104 3.81 12.98 6.62
N GLY A 105 3.16 11.84 6.56
CA GLY A 105 3.30 10.76 7.50
C GLY A 105 4.64 10.03 7.37
N LYS A 106 4.96 9.25 8.37
CA LYS A 106 5.94 8.19 8.26
C LYS A 106 5.19 6.86 8.29
N ASP A 107 4.98 6.29 7.12
CA ASP A 107 4.15 5.11 6.99
C ASP A 107 4.95 3.81 7.09
N VAL A 108 4.27 2.78 7.56
CA VAL A 108 4.74 1.39 7.48
C VAL A 108 3.74 0.62 6.65
N LEU A 109 4.15 0.24 5.43
CA LEU A 109 3.34 -0.50 4.49
C LEU A 109 3.86 -1.93 4.40
N ILE A 110 2.99 -2.90 4.57
CA ILE A 110 3.31 -4.33 4.53
C ILE A 110 2.31 -5.01 3.59
N GLY A 111 2.79 -5.50 2.45
CA GLY A 111 1.98 -6.25 1.49
C GLY A 111 1.51 -7.55 2.13
N GLY A 112 2.38 -8.47 2.24
CA GLY A 112 2.12 -9.79 2.82
C GLY A 112 2.37 -10.89 1.83
N ALA A 113 1.46 -11.80 1.64
CA ALA A 113 1.63 -12.90 0.70
C ALA A 113 0.79 -12.68 -0.56
N GLY A 114 1.42 -12.62 -1.70
CA GLY A 114 0.82 -12.38 -3.02
C GLY A 114 1.58 -11.29 -3.76
N ASP A 115 1.19 -10.99 -4.97
CA ASP A 115 1.85 -9.97 -5.78
C ASP A 115 1.22 -8.60 -5.47
N ASP A 116 1.91 -7.78 -4.69
CA ASP A 116 1.38 -6.56 -4.09
C ASP A 116 1.85 -5.27 -4.79
N ILE A 117 1.08 -4.20 -4.62
CA ILE A 117 1.43 -2.85 -5.07
C ILE A 117 1.43 -1.92 -3.87
N LEU A 118 2.61 -1.39 -3.50
CA LEU A 118 2.78 -0.53 -2.34
C LEU A 118 3.32 0.84 -2.75
N MET A 119 2.66 1.90 -2.30
CA MET A 119 3.02 3.28 -2.61
C MET A 119 3.05 4.13 -1.34
N GLY A 120 4.25 4.58 -0.92
CA GLY A 120 4.43 5.46 0.25
C GLY A 120 3.87 6.85 -0.01
N TYR A 121 4.28 7.51 -1.06
CA TYR A 121 4.06 8.92 -1.45
C TYR A 121 4.97 9.88 -0.69
N ASN A 122 4.44 10.64 0.26
CA ASN A 122 5.22 11.65 0.98
C ASN A 122 5.59 11.14 2.36
N GLY A 123 6.78 11.43 2.81
CA GLY A 123 7.22 11.00 4.13
C GLY A 123 8.52 10.21 4.09
N SER A 124 8.83 9.60 5.20
CA SER A 124 9.97 8.68 5.32
C SER A 124 9.44 7.29 5.62
N ASP A 125 9.16 6.54 4.55
CA ASP A 125 8.34 5.34 4.62
C ASP A 125 9.18 4.07 4.74
N ASP A 126 8.64 3.10 5.48
CA ASP A 126 9.15 1.75 5.57
C ASP A 126 8.21 0.81 4.79
N ILE A 127 8.64 0.30 3.63
CA ILE A 127 7.79 -0.44 2.68
C ILE A 127 8.32 -1.88 2.54
N TYR A 128 7.45 -2.86 2.84
CA TYR A 128 7.75 -4.29 2.82
C TYR A 128 6.82 -4.99 1.85
N GLY A 129 7.34 -5.62 0.79
CA GLY A 129 6.58 -6.44 -0.14
C GLY A 129 6.07 -7.69 0.55
N GLY A 130 6.91 -8.63 0.75
CA GLY A 130 6.62 -9.92 1.36
C GLY A 130 6.94 -11.08 0.43
N PRO A 131 6.30 -12.22 0.59
CA PRO A 131 6.38 -13.30 -0.40
C PRO A 131 5.49 -13.02 -1.63
N GLY A 132 6.08 -12.80 -2.79
CA GLY A 132 5.38 -12.53 -4.05
C GLY A 132 6.24 -11.70 -5.00
N ASP A 133 5.79 -11.48 -6.21
CA ASP A 133 6.44 -10.57 -7.15
C ASP A 133 5.85 -9.16 -6.97
N ASP A 134 6.50 -8.33 -6.16
CA ASP A 134 5.94 -7.09 -5.65
C ASP A 134 6.37 -5.83 -6.43
N TRP A 135 5.55 -4.80 -6.36
CA TRP A 135 5.88 -3.48 -6.85
C TRP A 135 5.84 -2.44 -5.74
N LEU A 136 7.02 -2.03 -5.30
CA LEU A 136 7.22 -1.04 -4.25
C LEU A 136 7.64 0.30 -4.86
N ARG A 137 6.96 1.37 -4.49
CA ARG A 137 7.24 2.69 -5.04
C ARG A 137 7.04 3.81 -4.04
N ASP A 138 7.88 4.83 -4.14
CA ASP A 138 7.65 6.11 -3.51
C ASP A 138 7.66 7.27 -4.52
N PHE A 139 6.95 8.37 -4.18
CA PHE A 139 6.80 9.56 -5.00
C PHE A 139 7.28 10.83 -4.30
N GLY A 140 8.08 10.72 -3.26
CA GLY A 140 8.54 11.81 -2.41
C GLY A 140 8.87 13.12 -3.14
N PRO A 141 8.67 14.26 -2.51
CA PRO A 141 8.93 15.57 -3.11
C PRO A 141 10.43 15.77 -3.41
N ARG A 142 10.73 16.69 -4.31
CA ARG A 142 12.12 17.04 -4.64
C ARG A 142 12.80 17.72 -3.45
N ASN A 143 14.02 17.31 -3.14
CA ASN A 143 14.89 17.92 -2.13
C ASN A 143 14.31 17.84 -0.70
N SER A 144 13.63 16.76 -0.37
CA SER A 144 13.26 16.43 1.00
C SER A 144 14.42 15.73 1.72
N ASP A 145 14.49 15.91 3.03
CA ASP A 145 15.38 15.12 3.89
C ASP A 145 14.74 13.74 4.22
N GLU A 146 13.77 13.28 3.43
CA GLU A 146 13.09 12.02 3.58
C GLU A 146 14.03 10.85 3.30
N LEU A 147 13.80 9.77 4.01
CA LEU A 147 14.55 8.52 3.87
C LEU A 147 13.57 7.36 3.80
N ASN A 148 13.47 6.73 2.64
CA ASN A 148 12.61 5.58 2.45
C ASN A 148 13.41 4.28 2.53
N ASN A 149 12.80 3.26 3.11
CA ASN A 149 13.36 1.92 3.16
C ASN A 149 12.44 0.96 2.40
N PHE A 150 12.99 0.35 1.37
CA PHE A 150 12.30 -0.64 0.54
C PHE A 150 12.83 -2.03 0.86
N HIS A 151 11.93 -2.96 1.12
CA HIS A 151 12.22 -4.38 1.38
C HIS A 151 11.35 -5.22 0.43
N GLY A 152 11.96 -5.82 -0.62
CA GLY A 152 11.27 -6.74 -1.54
C GLY A 152 10.86 -8.02 -0.81
N GLU A 153 11.78 -8.65 -0.14
CA GLU A 153 11.71 -9.91 0.60
C GLU A 153 11.79 -11.14 -0.32
N GLU A 154 10.75 -11.97 -0.50
CA GLU A 154 10.80 -13.17 -1.36
C GLU A 154 10.05 -12.93 -2.67
N GLY A 155 10.72 -13.03 -3.82
CA GLY A 155 10.07 -12.86 -5.13
C GLY A 155 10.95 -12.12 -6.14
N ASN A 156 10.38 -11.76 -7.29
CA ASN A 156 11.08 -10.95 -8.28
C ASN A 156 10.48 -9.55 -8.27
N ASP A 157 11.08 -8.67 -7.48
CA ASP A 157 10.49 -7.42 -7.09
C ASP A 157 10.90 -6.23 -7.98
N LEU A 158 10.01 -5.27 -8.09
CA LEU A 158 10.28 -3.98 -8.71
C LEU A 158 10.25 -2.87 -7.66
N LEU A 159 11.42 -2.35 -7.30
CA LEU A 159 11.57 -1.26 -6.35
C LEU A 159 11.88 0.04 -7.09
N VAL A 160 11.02 1.03 -6.93
CA VAL A 160 11.14 2.31 -7.64
C VAL A 160 11.36 3.44 -6.65
N GLY A 161 12.59 3.91 -6.56
CA GLY A 161 12.98 5.00 -5.67
C GLY A 161 12.36 6.33 -6.06
N SER A 162 12.42 7.25 -5.15
CA SER A 162 11.88 8.60 -5.24
C SER A 162 12.93 9.63 -5.69
N ARG A 163 12.76 10.85 -5.27
CA ARG A 163 13.73 11.94 -5.42
C ARG A 163 14.42 12.30 -4.11
N SER A 164 14.13 11.57 -3.06
CA SER A 164 14.75 11.64 -1.74
C SER A 164 15.88 10.61 -1.63
N THR A 165 16.35 10.34 -0.41
CA THR A 165 17.32 9.29 -0.16
C THR A 165 16.59 7.96 0.06
N ASP A 166 16.98 6.92 -0.68
CA ASP A 166 16.34 5.62 -0.63
C ASP A 166 17.31 4.50 -0.26
N ASN A 167 16.89 3.59 0.59
CA ASN A 167 17.60 2.36 0.91
C ASN A 167 16.84 1.16 0.31
N PHE A 168 17.54 0.35 -0.48
CA PHE A 168 16.96 -0.84 -1.12
C PHE A 168 17.56 -2.11 -0.55
N ASN A 169 16.70 -2.97 -0.03
CA ASN A 169 16.97 -4.35 0.35
C ASN A 169 16.05 -5.24 -0.49
N CYS A 170 16.54 -5.79 -1.57
CA CYS A 170 15.72 -6.49 -2.53
C CYS A 170 15.23 -7.84 -2.03
N GLY A 171 16.09 -8.66 -1.46
CA GLY A 171 15.67 -9.92 -0.84
C GLY A 171 16.11 -11.15 -1.61
N GLU A 172 15.23 -12.13 -1.76
CA GLU A 172 15.46 -13.36 -2.51
C GLU A 172 14.71 -13.31 -3.85
N GLY A 173 15.39 -13.49 -4.96
CA GLY A 173 14.76 -13.51 -6.29
C GLY A 173 15.63 -12.86 -7.35
N VAL A 174 14.99 -12.28 -8.36
CA VAL A 174 15.65 -11.47 -9.39
C VAL A 174 15.00 -10.09 -9.42
N ASP A 175 15.61 -9.16 -8.73
CA ASP A 175 15.01 -7.89 -8.41
C ASP A 175 15.52 -6.75 -9.27
N VAL A 176 14.64 -5.78 -9.49
CA VAL A 176 14.93 -4.58 -10.30
C VAL A 176 14.76 -3.33 -9.45
N VAL A 177 15.80 -2.55 -9.32
CA VAL A 177 15.74 -1.21 -8.72
C VAL A 177 15.79 -0.15 -9.81
N LEU A 178 14.79 0.71 -9.86
CA LEU A 178 14.73 1.87 -10.75
C LEU A 178 14.95 3.18 -9.97
N ASN A 179 15.37 4.21 -10.68
CA ASN A 179 15.62 5.56 -10.14
C ASN A 179 16.72 5.63 -9.07
N PHE A 180 17.61 4.66 -9.02
CA PHE A 180 18.73 4.68 -8.09
C PHE A 180 19.68 5.86 -8.34
N ASN A 181 19.87 6.72 -7.36
CA ASN A 181 20.72 7.89 -7.45
C ASN A 181 21.71 7.98 -6.30
N SER A 182 22.89 7.38 -6.46
CA SER A 182 23.94 7.40 -5.43
C SER A 182 24.46 8.82 -5.08
N THR A 183 24.18 9.83 -5.89
CA THR A 183 24.57 11.22 -5.59
C THR A 183 23.60 11.90 -4.63
N GLN A 184 22.37 11.39 -4.51
CA GLN A 184 21.40 11.77 -3.49
C GLN A 184 21.58 10.98 -2.18
N GLY A 185 22.39 9.93 -2.20
CA GLY A 185 22.70 9.13 -1.03
C GLY A 185 22.05 7.75 -1.01
N ASP A 186 21.38 7.34 -2.10
CA ASP A 186 20.74 6.03 -2.20
C ASP A 186 21.73 4.89 -1.98
N LYS A 187 21.25 3.85 -1.33
CA LYS A 187 21.99 2.64 -1.04
C LYS A 187 21.20 1.43 -1.47
N SER A 188 21.87 0.50 -2.15
CA SER A 188 21.33 -0.82 -2.45
C SER A 188 22.16 -1.90 -1.78
N GLN A 189 21.52 -2.94 -1.28
CA GLN A 189 22.21 -4.11 -0.76
C GLN A 189 22.70 -4.99 -1.92
N SER A 190 23.56 -5.97 -1.60
CA SER A 190 24.12 -6.92 -2.58
C SER A 190 23.08 -7.91 -3.14
N THR A 191 21.89 -7.92 -2.57
CA THR A 191 20.74 -8.72 -3.00
C THR A 191 20.01 -8.12 -4.20
N CYS A 192 20.29 -6.86 -4.58
CA CYS A 192 19.66 -6.23 -5.74
C CYS A 192 20.46 -6.54 -7.02
N GLU A 193 19.93 -7.38 -7.89
CA GLU A 193 20.64 -7.89 -9.09
C GLU A 193 20.69 -6.86 -10.22
N ILE A 194 19.60 -6.13 -10.44
CA ILE A 194 19.48 -5.16 -11.54
C ILE A 194 19.22 -3.78 -10.97
N VAL A 195 20.23 -2.92 -10.99
CA VAL A 195 20.11 -1.53 -10.53
C VAL A 195 20.24 -0.58 -11.71
N ILE A 196 19.13 0.05 -12.09
CA ILE A 196 19.08 0.99 -13.21
C ILE A 196 19.24 2.41 -12.68
N LYS A 197 20.35 3.01 -13.03
CA LYS A 197 20.67 4.40 -12.72
C LYS A 197 20.13 5.29 -13.82
N GLU A 198 18.96 5.85 -13.63
CA GLU A 198 18.45 6.83 -14.58
C GLU A 198 18.94 8.25 -14.24
N LYS A 199 19.40 8.94 -15.29
CA LYS A 199 19.52 10.39 -15.21
C LYS A 199 18.14 10.96 -15.44
N PHE A 200 17.52 11.49 -14.39
CA PHE A 200 16.31 12.30 -14.54
C PHE A 200 16.56 13.42 -15.56
N ASN A 201 15.94 13.29 -16.71
CA ASN A 201 15.93 14.37 -17.70
C ASN A 201 14.81 15.33 -17.26
N GLU A 202 15.18 16.50 -16.74
CA GLU A 202 14.26 17.49 -16.13
C GLU A 202 13.13 17.99 -17.05
N SER A 203 13.11 17.56 -18.31
CA SER A 203 12.22 18.07 -19.34
C SER A 203 11.01 17.17 -19.70
N GLN A 204 10.88 16.00 -19.10
CA GLN A 204 9.74 15.11 -19.41
C GLN A 204 8.75 15.07 -18.26
N ASN A 205 7.52 15.48 -18.57
CA ASN A 205 6.36 15.48 -17.70
C ASN A 205 5.99 14.06 -17.24
N ASN A 206 5.45 13.97 -16.02
CA ASN A 206 4.98 12.81 -15.24
C ASN A 206 4.17 11.69 -15.96
N GLN A 207 4.20 11.58 -17.27
CA GLN A 207 3.37 10.60 -18.02
C GLN A 207 4.09 9.29 -18.40
N GLU A 208 5.42 9.21 -18.27
CA GLU A 208 6.15 8.00 -18.71
C GLU A 208 6.15 6.85 -17.69
N TYR A 209 5.83 7.13 -16.43
CA TYR A 209 5.91 6.13 -15.35
C TYR A 209 4.73 5.13 -15.28
N LEU A 210 3.65 5.37 -16.02
CA LEU A 210 2.51 4.44 -16.09
C LEU A 210 2.74 3.24 -17.02
N ALA A 211 3.89 3.18 -17.69
CA ALA A 211 4.17 2.11 -18.67
C ALA A 211 4.69 0.80 -18.03
N PHE A 212 4.99 0.80 -16.74
CA PHE A 212 5.57 -0.35 -16.03
C PHE A 212 4.63 -0.96 -14.99
N ALA A 213 3.33 -0.79 -15.14
CA ALA A 213 2.39 -1.54 -14.32
C ALA A 213 2.53 -3.04 -14.61
N PRO A 214 2.53 -3.91 -13.59
CA PRO A 214 2.48 -5.34 -13.82
C PRO A 214 1.26 -5.66 -14.68
N LEU A 215 1.46 -6.47 -15.72
CA LEU A 215 0.35 -7.00 -16.51
C LEU A 215 -0.33 -8.10 -15.68
N ASP A 216 -1.64 -8.26 -15.82
CA ASP A 216 -2.52 -9.24 -15.13
C ASP A 216 -2.02 -10.71 -15.10
N ASN A 217 -0.80 -10.98 -15.51
CA ASN A 217 -0.20 -12.31 -15.63
C ASN A 217 1.27 -12.37 -15.19
N GLY A 218 1.74 -11.46 -14.34
CA GLY A 218 3.07 -11.52 -13.72
C GLY A 218 4.26 -11.40 -14.69
N THR A 219 4.08 -10.86 -15.89
CA THR A 219 5.17 -10.62 -16.83
C THR A 219 5.47 -9.14 -16.97
N MET A 220 6.66 -8.71 -16.54
CA MET A 220 7.15 -7.35 -16.78
C MET A 220 7.34 -7.11 -18.28
N ASN A 221 6.70 -6.07 -18.80
CA ASN A 221 6.97 -5.59 -20.14
C ASN A 221 8.07 -4.53 -20.08
N LEU A 222 9.31 -4.96 -20.17
CA LEU A 222 10.43 -4.03 -20.38
C LEU A 222 10.27 -3.47 -21.80
N GLY A 223 9.60 -2.33 -21.93
CA GLY A 223 9.40 -1.65 -23.20
C GLY A 223 10.72 -1.53 -23.96
N LYS A 224 10.82 -2.23 -25.10
CA LYS A 224 11.88 -2.01 -26.08
C LYS A 224 11.44 -0.88 -26.99
N GLU A 225 12.13 0.23 -26.96
CA GLU A 225 12.37 1.04 -28.14
C GLU A 225 13.73 0.70 -28.78
#